data_53f4f2c9e9b3b5fb93fbfaf0668f7331
#
_entry.id   53f4f2c9e9b3b5fb93fbfaf0668f7331
#
_cell.length_a   1.000
_cell.length_b   1.000
_cell.length_c   1.000
_cell.angle_alpha   90.00
_cell.angle_beta   90.00
_cell.angle_gamma   90.00
#
_symmetry.space_group_name_H-M   'P 1'
#
loop_
_entity.id
_entity.type
_entity.pdbx_description
1 polymer ?
#
loop_
_entity_poly.entity_id
_entity_poly.type
_entity_poly.pdbx_seq_one_letter_code
_entity_poly.pdbx_strand_id
1 'polypeptide(L)'
;LVALIGGGQGLEDMMKKNFEGFATNSGFLAAQKTGEAYKGFRKGRWWDLEAIDIERLRSQVKDVEVITPSVARWGSNAIYGDKKYDCSVKGLYPDYLHIESQEMAYGRFINDVDIREARKVCVIGKRVYESLFKPGEDPCGKYVRVDGIYYQVIGMSSSEGDMNIQGRASEAVTLPFTTMQQTYNPVSYTHLRAH
;
A
#
# COMPACT_ATOMS: atom_id res chain seq x y z
N LEU A 1 1.51 -10.94 41.25
CA LEU A 1 2.53 -10.03 40.67
C LEU A 1 3.20 -10.64 39.44
N VAL A 2 3.56 -11.95 39.48
CA VAL A 2 4.18 -12.68 38.36
C VAL A 2 3.27 -12.77 37.14
N ALA A 3 1.95 -12.93 37.32
CA ALA A 3 0.97 -12.95 36.22
C ALA A 3 0.82 -11.63 35.49
N LEU A 4 1.00 -10.50 36.19
CA LEU A 4 0.97 -9.16 35.61
C LEU A 4 2.23 -8.86 34.78
N ILE A 5 3.39 -9.35 35.19
CA ILE A 5 4.65 -9.20 34.46
C ILE A 5 4.65 -10.05 33.18
N GLY A 6 4.17 -11.30 33.26
CA GLY A 6 4.03 -12.17 32.08
C GLY A 6 3.03 -11.64 31.06
N GLY A 7 1.93 -11.01 31.52
CA GLY A 7 0.96 -10.37 30.63
C GLY A 7 1.50 -9.13 29.92
N GLY A 8 2.37 -8.36 30.57
CA GLY A 8 3.03 -7.18 30.00
C GLY A 8 4.01 -7.53 28.87
N GLN A 9 4.85 -8.55 29.08
CA GLN A 9 5.78 -9.01 28.05
C GLN A 9 5.06 -9.60 26.83
N GLY A 10 4.02 -10.41 27.05
CA GLY A 10 3.23 -10.97 25.95
C GLY A 10 2.51 -9.91 25.13
N LEU A 11 2.02 -8.83 25.77
CA LEU A 11 1.43 -7.69 25.07
C LEU A 11 2.50 -6.90 24.29
N GLU A 12 3.66 -6.68 24.87
CA GLU A 12 4.79 -6.00 24.22
C GLU A 12 5.28 -6.77 22.99
N ASP A 13 5.45 -8.09 23.12
CA ASP A 13 5.86 -8.95 22.01
C ASP A 13 4.81 -9.00 20.89
N MET A 14 3.54 -9.04 21.26
CA MET A 14 2.43 -8.97 20.28
C MET A 14 2.40 -7.62 19.57
N MET A 15 2.60 -6.51 20.29
CA MET A 15 2.68 -5.18 19.69
C MET A 15 3.90 -5.05 18.77
N LYS A 16 5.09 -5.51 19.20
CA LYS A 16 6.29 -5.52 18.36
C LYS A 16 6.07 -6.28 17.05
N LYS A 17 5.46 -7.45 17.12
CA LYS A 17 5.15 -8.28 15.96
C LYS A 17 4.17 -7.58 15.01
N ASN A 18 3.14 -6.91 15.55
CA ASN A 18 2.15 -6.21 14.75
C ASN A 18 2.71 -4.97 14.03
N PHE A 19 3.74 -4.32 14.63
CA PHE A 19 4.41 -3.15 14.07
C PHE A 19 5.74 -3.49 13.38
N GLU A 20 6.06 -4.78 13.22
CA GLU A 20 7.29 -5.21 12.57
C GLU A 20 7.38 -4.65 11.15
N GLY A 21 8.48 -3.99 10.85
CA GLY A 21 8.73 -3.36 9.55
C GLY A 21 8.08 -1.99 9.37
N PHE A 22 7.30 -1.48 10.36
CA PHE A 22 6.65 -0.19 10.26
C PHE A 22 7.40 0.90 11.03
N ALA A 23 7.60 2.07 10.40
CA ALA A 23 8.22 3.21 11.06
C ALA A 23 7.28 3.81 12.13
N THR A 24 7.67 3.67 13.42
CA THR A 24 6.84 4.08 14.57
C THR A 24 6.61 5.59 14.68
N ASN A 25 7.41 6.41 13.98
CA ASN A 25 7.29 7.86 13.87
C ASN A 25 6.50 8.31 12.63
N SER A 26 5.76 7.41 12.00
CA SER A 26 4.95 7.71 10.82
C SER A 26 3.53 8.10 11.19
N GLY A 27 2.93 8.99 10.40
CA GLY A 27 1.54 9.40 10.49
C GLY A 27 0.81 9.23 9.15
N PHE A 28 -0.50 9.06 9.22
CA PHE A 28 -1.36 8.96 8.05
C PHE A 28 -2.27 10.18 7.95
N LEU A 29 -2.24 10.83 6.80
CA LEU A 29 -3.19 11.87 6.45
C LEU A 29 -4.18 11.34 5.42
N ALA A 30 -5.45 11.40 5.75
CA ALA A 30 -6.52 11.01 4.85
C ALA A 30 -7.57 12.11 4.75
N ALA A 31 -8.03 12.38 3.54
CA ALA A 31 -9.18 13.23 3.35
C ALA A 31 -10.44 12.57 3.94
N GLN A 32 -11.25 13.36 4.60
CA GLN A 32 -12.51 12.93 5.21
C GLN A 32 -13.61 13.93 4.90
N LYS A 33 -14.84 13.61 5.29
CA LYS A 33 -15.94 14.57 5.20
C LYS A 33 -15.66 15.80 6.06
N THR A 34 -15.96 16.98 5.52
CA THR A 34 -15.83 18.23 6.26
C THR A 34 -16.72 18.24 7.48
N GLY A 35 -16.16 18.54 8.65
CA GLY A 35 -16.89 18.64 9.92
C GLY A 35 -17.67 19.95 10.07
N GLU A 36 -17.24 20.99 9.37
CA GLU A 36 -17.78 22.36 9.45
C GLU A 36 -18.15 22.91 8.07
N ALA A 37 -19.10 23.85 8.06
CA ALA A 37 -19.43 24.60 6.87
C ALA A 37 -18.41 25.73 6.67
N TYR A 38 -17.89 25.88 5.47
CA TYR A 38 -16.90 26.91 5.15
C TYR A 38 -17.19 27.56 3.79
N LYS A 39 -17.15 28.89 3.73
CA LYS A 39 -17.33 29.70 2.51
C LYS A 39 -18.55 29.29 1.65
N GLY A 40 -19.71 29.05 2.30
CA GLY A 40 -20.96 28.69 1.62
C GLY A 40 -21.11 27.19 1.28
N PHE A 41 -20.10 26.38 1.53
CA PHE A 41 -20.19 24.93 1.38
C PHE A 41 -20.76 24.27 2.63
N ARG A 42 -21.66 23.30 2.44
CA ARG A 42 -22.27 22.55 3.53
C ARG A 42 -21.24 21.61 4.19
N LYS A 43 -21.37 21.37 5.51
CA LYS A 43 -20.67 20.30 6.22
C LYS A 43 -21.02 18.93 5.63
N GLY A 44 -20.13 17.96 5.79
CA GLY A 44 -20.33 16.60 5.30
C GLY A 44 -19.96 16.41 3.84
N ARG A 45 -19.33 17.39 3.19
CA ARG A 45 -18.79 17.26 1.83
C ARG A 45 -17.54 16.40 1.85
N TRP A 46 -17.45 15.45 0.92
CA TRP A 46 -16.22 14.75 0.63
C TRP A 46 -15.23 15.70 -0.06
N TRP A 47 -13.99 15.57 0.29
CA TRP A 47 -12.88 16.21 -0.40
C TRP A 47 -11.72 15.21 -0.49
N ASP A 48 -10.86 15.42 -1.47
CA ASP A 48 -9.73 14.56 -1.76
C ASP A 48 -8.44 15.37 -1.64
N LEU A 49 -7.34 14.68 -1.30
CA LEU A 49 -6.01 15.26 -1.36
C LEU A 49 -5.52 15.24 -2.80
N GLU A 50 -5.06 16.40 -3.27
CA GLU A 50 -4.48 16.56 -4.59
C GLU A 50 -2.95 16.54 -4.52
N ALA A 51 -2.29 16.33 -5.66
CA ALA A 51 -0.82 16.35 -5.73
C ALA A 51 -0.21 17.66 -5.22
N ILE A 52 -0.90 18.78 -5.44
CA ILE A 52 -0.47 20.10 -4.94
C ILE A 52 -0.45 20.19 -3.40
N ASP A 53 -1.30 19.41 -2.73
CA ASP A 53 -1.34 19.40 -1.27
C ASP A 53 -0.11 18.70 -0.68
N ILE A 54 0.46 17.73 -1.39
CA ILE A 54 1.71 17.08 -1.02
C ILE A 54 2.87 18.08 -1.03
N GLU A 55 2.96 18.89 -2.09
CA GLU A 55 3.98 19.93 -2.19
C GLU A 55 3.81 21.01 -1.12
N ARG A 56 2.57 21.38 -0.80
CA ARG A 56 2.27 22.29 0.31
C ARG A 56 2.68 21.71 1.66
N LEU A 57 2.37 20.42 1.90
CA LEU A 57 2.79 19.74 3.12
C LEU A 57 4.31 19.71 3.25
N ARG A 58 5.03 19.34 2.20
CA ARG A 58 6.50 19.34 2.18
C ARG A 58 7.11 20.72 2.51
N SER A 59 6.46 21.79 2.04
CA SER A 59 6.95 23.17 2.28
C SER A 59 6.60 23.70 3.65
N GLN A 60 5.51 23.26 4.27
CA GLN A 60 4.98 23.81 5.52
C GLN A 60 5.34 22.99 6.75
N VAL A 61 5.47 21.66 6.61
CA VAL A 61 5.78 20.77 7.72
C VAL A 61 7.29 20.58 7.77
N LYS A 62 7.92 21.15 8.79
CA LYS A 62 9.33 20.96 9.08
C LYS A 62 9.50 19.63 9.82
N ASP A 63 10.68 19.02 9.71
CA ASP A 63 11.06 17.80 10.40
C ASP A 63 10.33 16.52 9.91
N VAL A 64 9.76 16.55 8.69
CA VAL A 64 9.27 15.35 8.03
C VAL A 64 10.32 14.85 7.03
N GLU A 65 10.79 13.65 7.24
CA GLU A 65 11.82 13.03 6.42
C GLU A 65 11.26 12.54 5.07
N VAL A 66 10.10 11.90 5.11
CA VAL A 66 9.44 11.33 3.92
C VAL A 66 7.96 11.67 3.92
N ILE A 67 7.47 12.22 2.81
CA ILE A 67 6.04 12.34 2.51
C ILE A 67 5.80 11.63 1.18
N THR A 68 5.01 10.58 1.21
CA THR A 68 4.68 9.80 0.01
C THR A 68 3.18 9.57 -0.11
N PRO A 69 2.58 9.82 -1.28
CA PRO A 69 1.19 9.50 -1.50
C PRO A 69 1.00 7.99 -1.69
N SER A 70 -0.15 7.52 -1.29
CA SER A 70 -0.58 6.16 -1.56
C SER A 70 -2.07 6.13 -1.91
N VAL A 71 -2.45 5.17 -2.72
CA VAL A 71 -3.84 4.93 -3.08
C VAL A 71 -4.12 3.44 -2.96
N ALA A 72 -5.32 3.09 -2.52
CA ALA A 72 -5.74 1.70 -2.41
C ALA A 72 -7.14 1.50 -2.99
N ARG A 73 -7.34 0.30 -3.55
CA ARG A 73 -8.62 -0.19 -4.05
C ARG A 73 -8.88 -1.56 -3.44
N TRP A 74 -10.07 -1.74 -2.92
CA TRP A 74 -10.53 -3.02 -2.37
C TRP A 74 -11.49 -3.72 -3.34
N GLY A 75 -11.68 -5.02 -3.12
CA GLY A 75 -12.60 -5.82 -3.91
C GLY A 75 -12.08 -6.15 -5.32
N SER A 76 -10.78 -6.09 -5.51
CA SER A 76 -10.11 -6.51 -6.73
C SER A 76 -9.79 -8.00 -6.70
N ASN A 77 -9.47 -8.57 -7.84
CA ASN A 77 -9.03 -9.96 -7.94
C ASN A 77 -7.81 -10.10 -8.82
N ALA A 78 -6.92 -10.99 -8.41
CA ALA A 78 -5.74 -11.39 -9.16
C ALA A 78 -5.93 -12.81 -9.70
N ILE A 79 -5.58 -13.02 -10.95
CA ILE A 79 -5.76 -14.30 -11.65
C ILE A 79 -4.45 -14.69 -12.33
N TYR A 80 -4.05 -15.94 -12.12
CA TYR A 80 -2.93 -16.58 -12.82
C TYR A 80 -3.33 -18.00 -13.24
N GLY A 81 -3.39 -18.23 -14.56
CA GLY A 81 -3.93 -19.49 -15.10
C GLY A 81 -5.39 -19.67 -14.72
N ASP A 82 -5.69 -20.75 -14.03
CA ASP A 82 -7.01 -21.14 -13.51
C ASP A 82 -7.25 -20.72 -12.06
N LYS A 83 -6.24 -20.14 -11.41
CA LYS A 83 -6.29 -19.71 -10.01
C LYS A 83 -6.68 -18.24 -9.88
N LYS A 84 -7.47 -17.97 -8.85
CA LYS A 84 -7.95 -16.64 -8.50
C LYS A 84 -7.78 -16.38 -7.02
N TYR A 85 -7.42 -15.12 -6.66
CA TYR A 85 -7.35 -14.64 -5.30
C TYR A 85 -7.96 -13.24 -5.22
N ASP A 86 -8.82 -13.02 -4.22
CA ASP A 86 -9.41 -11.70 -3.95
C ASP A 86 -8.42 -10.88 -3.13
N CYS A 87 -8.04 -9.73 -3.65
CA CYS A 87 -6.95 -8.92 -3.12
C CYS A 87 -7.32 -7.44 -3.04
N SER A 88 -6.51 -6.67 -2.32
CA SER A 88 -6.45 -5.22 -2.49
C SER A 88 -5.38 -4.86 -3.52
N VAL A 89 -5.59 -3.73 -4.20
CA VAL A 89 -4.57 -3.15 -5.10
C VAL A 89 -4.09 -1.86 -4.47
N LYS A 90 -2.78 -1.72 -4.33
CA LYS A 90 -2.13 -0.52 -3.81
C LYS A 90 -1.32 0.17 -4.89
N GLY A 91 -1.43 1.49 -4.99
CA GLY A 91 -0.54 2.32 -5.79
C GLY A 91 0.45 3.03 -4.88
N LEU A 92 1.74 2.73 -5.03
CA LEU A 92 2.79 3.20 -4.14
C LEU A 92 3.95 3.82 -4.92
N TYR A 93 4.69 4.69 -4.25
CA TYR A 93 6.02 5.16 -4.65
C TYR A 93 7.12 4.32 -3.99
N PRO A 94 8.36 4.31 -4.52
CA PRO A 94 9.49 3.62 -3.90
C PRO A 94 9.75 4.05 -2.46
N ASP A 95 9.57 5.33 -2.15
CA ASP A 95 9.79 5.92 -0.81
C ASP A 95 8.87 5.33 0.27
N TYR A 96 7.81 4.64 -0.12
CA TYR A 96 6.93 3.96 0.83
C TYR A 96 7.66 2.91 1.67
N LEU A 97 8.77 2.34 1.16
CA LEU A 97 9.59 1.40 1.92
C LEU A 97 10.25 2.01 3.18
N HIS A 98 10.38 3.34 3.25
CA HIS A 98 10.82 4.04 4.48
C HIS A 98 9.74 4.05 5.57
N ILE A 99 8.48 3.84 5.18
CA ILE A 99 7.33 3.83 6.09
C ILE A 99 6.98 2.40 6.48
N GLU A 100 6.88 1.51 5.51
CA GLU A 100 6.63 0.09 5.69
C GLU A 100 7.69 -0.71 4.94
N SER A 101 8.68 -1.21 5.67
CA SER A 101 9.74 -2.05 5.12
C SER A 101 9.14 -3.38 4.62
N GLN A 102 9.48 -3.76 3.41
CA GLN A 102 9.06 -5.02 2.83
C GLN A 102 10.25 -5.86 2.43
N GLU A 103 10.32 -7.06 2.98
CA GLU A 103 11.31 -8.05 2.57
C GLU A 103 10.89 -8.71 1.26
N MET A 104 11.79 -8.72 0.28
CA MET A 104 11.56 -9.33 -1.02
C MET A 104 12.09 -10.76 -1.04
N ALA A 105 11.21 -11.76 -1.13
CA ALA A 105 11.61 -13.16 -1.32
C ALA A 105 12.02 -13.45 -2.76
N TYR A 106 11.41 -12.75 -3.72
CA TYR A 106 11.77 -12.81 -5.15
C TYR A 106 11.80 -11.40 -5.72
N GLY A 107 12.77 -11.15 -6.61
CA GLY A 107 12.82 -9.97 -7.42
C GLY A 107 13.08 -8.67 -6.63
N ARG A 108 12.37 -7.61 -6.99
CA ARG A 108 12.55 -6.26 -6.45
C ARG A 108 11.24 -5.52 -6.21
N PHE A 109 11.31 -4.47 -5.41
CA PHE A 109 10.21 -3.52 -5.28
C PHE A 109 10.14 -2.56 -6.47
N ILE A 110 9.08 -1.76 -6.53
CA ILE A 110 8.87 -0.68 -7.51
C ILE A 110 10.02 0.33 -7.40
N ASN A 111 10.47 0.85 -8.52
CA ASN A 111 11.51 1.88 -8.58
C ASN A 111 11.03 3.12 -9.37
N ASP A 112 11.87 4.17 -9.41
CA ASP A 112 11.55 5.44 -10.06
C ASP A 112 11.32 5.31 -11.57
N VAL A 113 11.94 4.34 -12.22
CA VAL A 113 11.73 4.08 -13.66
C VAL A 113 10.31 3.55 -13.88
N ASP A 114 9.85 2.63 -13.02
CA ASP A 114 8.49 2.08 -13.09
C ASP A 114 7.43 3.18 -12.90
N ILE A 115 7.70 4.14 -12.00
CA ILE A 115 6.86 5.32 -11.76
C ILE A 115 6.83 6.24 -12.98
N ARG A 116 8.04 6.64 -13.46
CA ARG A 116 8.18 7.61 -14.56
C ARG A 116 7.55 7.11 -15.85
N GLU A 117 7.71 5.82 -16.14
CA GLU A 117 7.21 5.20 -17.37
C GLU A 117 5.80 4.60 -17.20
N ALA A 118 5.21 4.69 -16.00
CA ALA A 118 3.94 4.06 -15.66
C ALA A 118 3.87 2.60 -16.12
N ARG A 119 4.92 1.83 -15.80
CA ARG A 119 5.06 0.44 -16.27
C ARG A 119 3.94 -0.44 -15.72
N LYS A 120 3.43 -1.32 -16.56
CA LYS A 120 2.46 -2.36 -16.14
C LYS A 120 3.17 -3.51 -15.45
N VAL A 121 3.74 -3.22 -14.29
CA VAL A 121 4.42 -4.18 -13.41
C VAL A 121 3.75 -4.22 -12.05
N CYS A 122 3.94 -5.31 -11.31
CA CYS A 122 3.40 -5.45 -9.97
C CYS A 122 4.35 -6.20 -9.03
N VAL A 123 4.22 -5.88 -7.75
CA VAL A 123 4.76 -6.67 -6.64
C VAL A 123 3.58 -7.36 -5.96
N ILE A 124 3.68 -8.66 -5.72
CA ILE A 124 2.63 -9.45 -5.08
C ILE A 124 3.00 -9.77 -3.64
N GLY A 125 2.01 -9.72 -2.76
CA GLY A 125 2.16 -10.12 -1.37
C GLY A 125 2.19 -11.64 -1.21
N LYS A 126 2.66 -12.11 -0.05
CA LYS A 126 2.87 -13.52 0.27
C LYS A 126 1.62 -14.37 0.06
N ARG A 127 0.45 -13.93 0.55
CA ARG A 127 -0.82 -14.70 0.41
C ARG A 127 -1.32 -14.75 -1.03
N VAL A 128 -1.10 -13.69 -1.80
CA VAL A 128 -1.39 -13.68 -3.24
C VAL A 128 -0.52 -14.70 -3.95
N TYR A 129 0.78 -14.73 -3.65
CA TYR A 129 1.72 -15.71 -4.19
C TYR A 129 1.32 -17.15 -3.86
N GLU A 130 1.08 -17.47 -2.58
CA GLU A 130 0.71 -18.81 -2.13
C GLU A 130 -0.58 -19.33 -2.77
N SER A 131 -1.50 -18.40 -3.10
CA SER A 131 -2.77 -18.75 -3.75
C SER A 131 -2.64 -18.96 -5.26
N LEU A 132 -1.77 -18.21 -5.92
CA LEU A 132 -1.68 -18.22 -7.39
C LEU A 132 -0.56 -19.10 -7.93
N PHE A 133 0.57 -19.21 -7.22
CA PHE A 133 1.75 -19.93 -7.67
C PHE A 133 1.96 -21.24 -6.90
N LYS A 134 2.84 -22.07 -7.40
CA LYS A 134 3.27 -23.27 -6.67
C LYS A 134 4.35 -22.89 -5.66
N PRO A 135 4.46 -23.59 -4.52
CA PRO A 135 5.55 -23.37 -3.57
C PRO A 135 6.92 -23.47 -4.25
N GLY A 136 7.78 -22.47 -4.05
CA GLY A 136 9.13 -22.42 -4.63
C GLY A 136 9.19 -22.00 -6.11
N GLU A 137 8.07 -21.74 -6.75
CA GLU A 137 8.01 -21.23 -8.13
C GLU A 137 8.37 -19.74 -8.15
N ASP A 138 9.37 -19.36 -8.96
CA ASP A 138 9.70 -17.93 -9.14
C ASP A 138 8.57 -17.24 -9.93
N PRO A 139 7.90 -16.23 -9.33
CA PRO A 139 6.82 -15.51 -10.00
C PRO A 139 7.33 -14.39 -10.93
N CYS A 140 8.60 -13.98 -10.80
CA CYS A 140 9.14 -12.84 -11.56
C CYS A 140 9.15 -13.11 -13.07
N GLY A 141 8.74 -12.09 -13.82
CA GLY A 141 8.61 -12.18 -15.28
C GLY A 141 7.29 -12.77 -15.77
N LYS A 142 6.50 -13.40 -14.90
CA LYS A 142 5.17 -13.93 -15.23
C LYS A 142 4.10 -12.84 -15.17
N TYR A 143 2.97 -13.07 -15.81
CA TYR A 143 1.89 -12.10 -15.90
C TYR A 143 0.70 -12.53 -15.04
N VAL A 144 0.29 -11.66 -14.15
CA VAL A 144 -0.94 -11.79 -13.35
C VAL A 144 -1.97 -10.81 -13.88
N ARG A 145 -3.19 -11.27 -14.07
CA ARG A 145 -4.31 -10.42 -14.48
C ARG A 145 -5.03 -9.89 -13.25
N VAL A 146 -5.04 -8.56 -13.10
CA VAL A 146 -5.73 -7.87 -12.00
C VAL A 146 -6.82 -6.99 -12.59
N ASP A 147 -8.07 -7.21 -12.21
CA ASP A 147 -9.25 -6.50 -12.73
C ASP A 147 -9.29 -6.44 -14.26
N GLY A 148 -8.88 -7.53 -14.93
CA GLY A 148 -8.88 -7.64 -16.38
C GLY A 148 -7.60 -7.14 -17.08
N ILE A 149 -6.66 -6.55 -16.38
CA ILE A 149 -5.40 -5.99 -16.93
C ILE A 149 -4.22 -6.87 -16.51
N TYR A 150 -3.33 -7.14 -17.46
CA TYR A 150 -2.13 -7.91 -17.23
C TYR A 150 -0.99 -7.04 -16.71
N TYR A 151 -0.40 -7.47 -15.59
CA TYR A 151 0.79 -6.88 -14.98
C TYR A 151 1.90 -7.93 -14.89
N GLN A 152 3.11 -7.55 -15.26
CA GLN A 152 4.27 -8.40 -15.08
C GLN A 152 4.71 -8.38 -13.62
N VAL A 153 4.85 -9.53 -13.01
CA VAL A 153 5.38 -9.64 -11.65
C VAL A 153 6.87 -9.33 -11.68
N ILE A 154 7.30 -8.35 -10.89
CA ILE A 154 8.71 -7.95 -10.73
C ILE A 154 9.27 -8.30 -9.37
N GLY A 155 8.41 -8.66 -8.42
CA GLY A 155 8.82 -9.08 -7.11
C GLY A 155 7.68 -9.68 -6.29
N MET A 156 8.05 -10.39 -5.24
CA MET A 156 7.16 -10.96 -4.24
C MET A 156 7.66 -10.61 -2.84
N SER A 157 6.81 -9.97 -2.06
CA SER A 157 7.08 -9.63 -0.67
C SER A 157 6.74 -10.79 0.26
N SER A 158 7.70 -11.17 1.12
CA SER A 158 7.51 -12.17 2.17
C SER A 158 7.00 -11.57 3.49
N SER A 159 6.86 -10.24 3.56
CA SER A 159 6.45 -9.55 4.79
C SER A 159 5.09 -10.04 5.29
N GLU A 160 5.03 -10.41 6.55
CA GLU A 160 3.83 -10.89 7.26
C GLU A 160 3.22 -9.82 8.18
N GLY A 161 3.70 -8.58 8.10
CA GLY A 161 3.21 -7.49 8.95
C GLY A 161 1.68 -7.41 8.95
N ASP A 162 1.08 -7.49 10.13
CA ASP A 162 -0.38 -7.47 10.33
C ASP A 162 -0.97 -6.06 10.30
N MET A 163 -0.14 -5.04 10.06
CA MET A 163 -0.63 -3.67 9.94
C MET A 163 -1.56 -3.53 8.73
N ASN A 164 -2.80 -3.24 9.02
CA ASN A 164 -3.83 -3.02 8.00
C ASN A 164 -3.95 -1.55 7.66
N ILE A 165 -2.93 -1.02 6.99
CA ILE A 165 -2.99 0.33 6.44
C ILE A 165 -3.32 0.23 4.96
N GLN A 166 -4.55 0.57 4.61
CA GLN A 166 -5.06 0.40 3.24
C GLN A 166 -5.03 -1.06 2.73
N GLY A 167 -5.27 -2.01 3.59
CA GLY A 167 -5.12 -3.45 3.33
C GLY A 167 -3.75 -3.98 3.78
N ARG A 168 -3.69 -5.26 4.09
CA ARG A 168 -2.45 -5.94 4.48
C ARG A 168 -1.52 -6.08 3.28
N ALA A 169 -0.24 -5.81 3.45
CA ALA A 169 0.75 -5.98 2.38
C ALA A 169 0.79 -7.42 1.84
N SER A 170 0.63 -8.41 2.71
CA SER A 170 0.60 -9.83 2.34
C SER A 170 -0.58 -10.21 1.41
N GLU A 171 -1.70 -9.49 1.46
CA GLU A 171 -2.92 -9.71 0.67
C GLU A 171 -3.07 -8.73 -0.50
N ALA A 172 -2.05 -7.93 -0.77
CA ALA A 172 -2.10 -6.88 -1.75
C ALA A 172 -1.33 -7.21 -3.03
N VAL A 173 -1.79 -6.63 -4.14
CA VAL A 173 -1.00 -6.43 -5.36
C VAL A 173 -0.61 -4.97 -5.41
N THR A 174 0.68 -4.68 -5.41
CA THR A 174 1.23 -3.33 -5.41
C THR A 174 1.65 -2.94 -6.81
N LEU A 175 1.13 -1.82 -7.30
CA LEU A 175 1.43 -1.22 -8.60
C LEU A 175 2.23 0.08 -8.42
N PRO A 176 2.99 0.52 -9.43
CA PRO A 176 3.47 1.90 -9.47
C PRO A 176 2.29 2.87 -9.33
N PHE A 177 2.44 3.90 -8.50
CA PHE A 177 1.38 4.86 -8.24
C PHE A 177 0.79 5.47 -9.53
N THR A 178 1.66 5.85 -10.46
CA THR A 178 1.28 6.41 -11.77
C THR A 178 0.52 5.41 -12.63
N THR A 179 0.92 4.14 -12.61
CA THR A 179 0.21 3.06 -13.31
C THR A 179 -1.20 2.89 -12.76
N MET A 180 -1.35 2.91 -11.44
CA MET A 180 -2.65 2.81 -10.80
C MET A 180 -3.54 4.01 -11.15
N GLN A 181 -2.99 5.22 -11.15
CA GLN A 181 -3.72 6.43 -11.57
C GLN A 181 -4.24 6.31 -13.01
N GLN A 182 -3.40 5.88 -13.94
CA GLN A 182 -3.81 5.74 -15.35
C GLN A 182 -4.84 4.64 -15.56
N THR A 183 -4.72 3.54 -14.82
CA THR A 183 -5.55 2.35 -14.99
C THR A 183 -6.95 2.52 -14.43
N TYR A 184 -7.05 3.08 -13.23
CA TYR A 184 -8.32 3.15 -12.50
C TYR A 184 -9.01 4.50 -12.60
N ASN A 185 -8.49 5.43 -13.40
CA ASN A 185 -8.99 6.78 -13.65
C ASN A 185 -9.47 7.48 -12.36
N PRO A 186 -8.59 8.10 -11.59
CA PRO A 186 -8.78 8.42 -10.18
C PRO A 186 -9.77 9.55 -9.87
N VAL A 187 -10.51 10.05 -10.83
CA VAL A 187 -11.54 11.09 -10.61
C VAL A 187 -12.59 10.65 -9.57
N SER A 188 -12.69 9.34 -9.31
CA SER A 188 -13.70 8.79 -8.38
C SER A 188 -13.12 8.13 -7.12
N TYR A 189 -11.81 8.00 -6.97
CA TYR A 189 -11.19 7.15 -5.92
C TYR A 189 -10.02 7.78 -5.20
N THR A 190 -9.92 9.08 -5.19
CA THR A 190 -8.84 9.82 -4.56
C THR A 190 -8.95 9.77 -3.04
N HIS A 191 -8.65 8.65 -2.45
CA HIS A 191 -8.13 8.64 -1.10
C HIS A 191 -6.61 8.66 -1.19
N LEU A 192 -6.05 9.80 -1.58
CA LEU A 192 -4.63 10.08 -1.39
C LEU A 192 -4.40 10.18 0.11
N ARG A 193 -3.54 9.31 0.64
CA ARG A 193 -2.99 9.46 1.98
C ARG A 193 -1.55 9.89 1.82
N ALA A 194 -1.19 10.98 2.48
CA ALA A 194 0.20 11.37 2.66
C ALA A 194 0.68 10.79 4.00
N HIS A 195 1.90 10.32 4.05
CA HIS A 195 2.53 9.72 5.24
C HIS A 195 3.55 10.68 5.83
#